data_066c50cddb02093c29750e2c22016c7f
#
_entry.id   066c50cddb02093c29750e2c22016c7f
#
_cell.length_a   1.000
_cell.length_b   1.000
_cell.length_c   1.000
_cell.angle_alpha   90.00
_cell.angle_beta   90.00
_cell.angle_gamma   90.00
#
_symmetry.space_group_name_H-M   'P 1'
#
loop_
_entity.id
_entity.type
_entity.pdbx_description
1 polymer ?
#
loop_
_entity_poly.entity_id
_entity_poly.type
_entity_poly.pdbx_seq_one_letter_code
_entity_poly.pdbx_strand_id
1 'polypeptide(L)'
;VSGVQRITVLGATGSIGLSTLDVIARHPDRYQVFALSGYSRLQELLALCLRHTPVFAVVPSAEAAQQLREGLTAAGSATEVLVGEEGLCQVAAAAEVDAVMAAIVGAAGLRPTLAAVEAGKKVLLANKEALVMSGALFMQAVRRSGAVLLPIDSEHNAIFQCLPGDYSRGLAQVGVRRILLTASGGPFRETPMAELMDVSPEQACAHPNWSMGRKISVDSASMMNKGLELIEACWLFDARPGQVEVVVHPQSVIHSLVDYVDGSVLAQLGNPDMRTPIANALAWPERIDSGVAPLDLFAVARLDFKAPDEQRFPCLRLAREAAQAGNSAPAMLNAANEVAVEAFLQRRIRFPEIASMIEQVLDQEPVVAVESLDAVFAADQRARQLAGQWLAHHGR
;
A
#
# COMPACT_ATOMS: atom_id res chain seq x y z
N VAL A 1 13.82 2.79 25.62
CA VAL A 1 14.79 2.95 24.52
C VAL A 1 15.17 4.41 24.47
N SER A 2 16.41 4.72 24.85
CA SER A 2 16.88 6.11 25.05
C SER A 2 17.73 6.60 23.87
N GLY A 3 17.18 6.60 22.67
CA GLY A 3 17.89 7.12 21.50
C GLY A 3 16.92 7.62 20.42
N VAL A 4 17.33 8.63 19.67
CA VAL A 4 16.59 9.10 18.48
C VAL A 4 16.63 8.00 17.43
N GLN A 5 15.46 7.54 16.97
CA GLN A 5 15.35 6.51 15.93
C GLN A 5 15.65 7.12 14.55
N ARG A 6 16.44 6.41 13.75
CA ARG A 6 16.81 6.80 12.39
C ARG A 6 15.89 6.12 11.37
N ILE A 7 15.24 6.95 10.56
CA ILE A 7 14.19 6.52 9.63
C ILE A 7 14.64 6.71 8.18
N THR A 8 14.60 5.64 7.40
CA THR A 8 14.66 5.72 5.93
C THR A 8 13.25 5.84 5.37
N VAL A 9 13.02 6.83 4.48
CA VAL A 9 11.72 7.03 3.81
C VAL A 9 11.88 6.75 2.32
N LEU A 10 11.45 5.57 1.91
CA LEU A 10 11.39 5.17 0.51
C LEU A 10 10.11 5.76 -0.14
N GLY A 11 10.28 6.59 -1.18
CA GLY A 11 9.17 7.31 -1.80
C GLY A 11 8.80 8.62 -1.07
N ALA A 12 9.80 9.37 -0.63
CA ALA A 12 9.64 10.56 0.22
C ALA A 12 8.80 11.68 -0.39
N THR A 13 8.80 11.82 -1.72
CA THR A 13 8.01 12.84 -2.43
C THR A 13 6.56 12.41 -2.68
N GLY A 14 6.17 11.17 -2.35
CA GLY A 14 4.77 10.68 -2.40
C GLY A 14 3.94 11.20 -1.21
N SER A 15 2.62 11.02 -1.29
CA SER A 15 1.69 11.45 -0.22
C SER A 15 2.02 10.81 1.13
N ILE A 16 2.32 9.50 1.14
CA ILE A 16 2.72 8.78 2.36
C ILE A 16 4.08 9.28 2.88
N GLY A 17 5.05 9.48 1.97
CA GLY A 17 6.37 10.02 2.33
C GLY A 17 6.27 11.41 2.98
N LEU A 18 5.50 12.32 2.37
CA LEU A 18 5.26 13.66 2.91
C LEU A 18 4.54 13.63 4.26
N SER A 19 3.51 12.80 4.42
CA SER A 19 2.81 12.60 5.69
C SER A 19 3.73 12.02 6.77
N THR A 20 4.63 11.10 6.39
CA THR A 20 5.65 10.54 7.30
C THR A 20 6.62 11.61 7.78
N LEU A 21 7.10 12.44 6.86
CA LEU A 21 8.02 13.54 7.20
C LEU A 21 7.35 14.62 8.04
N ASP A 22 6.05 14.88 7.86
CA ASP A 22 5.28 15.77 8.75
C ASP A 22 5.21 15.22 10.17
N VAL A 23 4.91 13.93 10.36
CA VAL A 23 4.89 13.28 11.68
C VAL A 23 6.29 13.29 12.31
N ILE A 24 7.35 12.95 11.57
CA ILE A 24 8.73 12.98 12.06
C ILE A 24 9.11 14.40 12.53
N ALA A 25 8.77 15.42 11.76
CA ALA A 25 9.10 16.81 12.08
C ALA A 25 8.41 17.34 13.36
N ARG A 26 7.31 16.70 13.78
CA ARG A 26 6.61 17.02 15.05
C ARG A 26 7.31 16.41 16.28
N HIS A 27 8.16 15.41 16.07
CA HIS A 27 8.83 14.65 17.14
C HIS A 27 10.35 14.57 16.92
N PRO A 28 11.07 15.71 16.83
CA PRO A 28 12.51 15.76 16.54
C PRO A 28 13.37 15.17 17.67
N ASP A 29 12.83 15.04 18.86
CA ASP A 29 13.43 14.36 20.02
C ASP A 29 13.37 12.82 19.91
N ARG A 30 12.52 12.28 19.03
CA ARG A 30 12.29 10.83 18.86
C ARG A 30 12.78 10.29 17.53
N TYR A 31 12.74 11.08 16.45
CA TYR A 31 12.99 10.62 15.09
C TYR A 31 13.94 11.53 14.33
N GLN A 32 14.81 10.92 13.54
CA GLN A 32 15.69 11.58 12.59
C GLN A 32 15.61 10.89 11.25
N VAL A 33 15.59 11.65 10.15
CA VAL A 33 15.63 11.11 8.81
C VAL A 33 17.06 10.67 8.47
N PHE A 34 17.24 9.38 8.13
CA PHE A 34 18.50 8.82 7.68
C PHE A 34 18.66 8.93 6.17
N ALA A 35 17.64 8.50 5.43
CA ALA A 35 17.68 8.57 3.97
C ALA A 35 16.30 8.89 3.38
N LEU A 36 16.31 9.55 2.22
CA LEU A 36 15.13 9.88 1.43
C LEU A 36 15.29 9.32 0.02
N SER A 37 14.22 8.83 -0.59
CA SER A 37 14.23 8.51 -2.01
C SER A 37 13.14 9.25 -2.78
N GLY A 38 13.43 9.59 -4.04
CA GLY A 38 12.47 10.19 -4.97
C GLY A 38 12.71 9.71 -6.39
N TYR A 39 11.66 9.73 -7.23
CA TYR A 39 11.76 9.26 -8.61
C TYR A 39 11.78 10.41 -9.62
N SER A 40 10.67 11.10 -9.82
CA SER A 40 10.52 12.15 -10.85
C SER A 40 10.52 13.58 -10.31
N ARG A 41 10.19 13.77 -9.01
CA ARG A 41 10.04 15.08 -8.38
C ARG A 41 11.34 15.53 -7.69
N LEU A 42 12.39 15.77 -8.47
CA LEU A 42 13.73 16.06 -7.95
C LEU A 42 13.82 17.37 -7.17
N GLN A 43 13.07 18.41 -7.58
CA GLN A 43 13.06 19.69 -6.85
C GLN A 43 12.42 19.57 -5.46
N GLU A 44 11.34 18.77 -5.36
CA GLU A 44 10.74 18.46 -4.07
C GLU A 44 11.70 17.64 -3.20
N LEU A 45 12.37 16.63 -3.79
CA LEU A 45 13.36 15.84 -3.07
C LEU A 45 14.50 16.71 -2.54
N LEU A 46 15.02 17.65 -3.36
CA LEU A 46 16.03 18.62 -2.92
C LEU A 46 15.53 19.43 -1.71
N ALA A 47 14.33 19.99 -1.79
CA ALA A 47 13.75 20.75 -0.69
C ALA A 47 13.61 19.92 0.60
N LEU A 48 13.20 18.64 0.47
CA LEU A 48 13.13 17.72 1.60
C LEU A 48 14.51 17.39 2.18
N CYS A 49 15.52 17.20 1.35
CA CYS A 49 16.91 17.00 1.80
C CYS A 49 17.44 18.20 2.56
N LEU A 50 17.19 19.41 2.09
CA LEU A 50 17.61 20.63 2.78
C LEU A 50 16.89 20.83 4.12
N ARG A 51 15.62 20.42 4.20
CA ARG A 51 14.82 20.53 5.43
C ARG A 51 15.18 19.49 6.48
N HIS A 52 15.38 18.24 6.07
CA HIS A 52 15.54 17.11 6.99
C HIS A 52 16.99 16.62 7.12
N THR A 53 17.91 17.16 6.33
CA THR A 53 19.36 16.89 6.37
C THR A 53 19.71 15.38 6.46
N PRO A 54 19.15 14.51 5.56
CA PRO A 54 19.45 13.10 5.60
C PRO A 54 20.92 12.83 5.25
N VAL A 55 21.43 11.68 5.67
CA VAL A 55 22.76 11.19 5.27
C VAL A 55 22.77 10.88 3.78
N PHE A 56 21.71 10.22 3.29
CA PHE A 56 21.60 9.79 1.89
C PHE A 56 20.32 10.28 1.22
N ALA A 57 20.43 10.54 -0.09
CA ALA A 57 19.29 10.67 -1.00
C ALA A 57 19.44 9.68 -2.14
N VAL A 58 18.36 8.99 -2.55
CA VAL A 58 18.39 8.00 -3.62
C VAL A 58 17.50 8.45 -4.77
N VAL A 59 18.03 8.39 -5.99
CA VAL A 59 17.34 8.79 -7.23
C VAL A 59 17.48 7.70 -8.30
N PRO A 60 16.62 7.70 -9.37
CA PRO A 60 16.54 6.58 -10.30
C PRO A 60 17.74 6.46 -11.25
N SER A 61 18.44 7.55 -11.59
CA SER A 61 19.47 7.54 -12.64
C SER A 61 20.66 8.44 -12.30
N ALA A 62 21.75 8.25 -13.05
CA ALA A 62 22.96 9.07 -12.92
C ALA A 62 22.70 10.54 -13.25
N GLU A 63 21.83 10.84 -14.22
CA GLU A 63 21.45 12.20 -14.60
C GLU A 63 20.70 12.89 -13.47
N ALA A 64 19.72 12.19 -12.87
CA ALA A 64 19.00 12.68 -11.71
C ALA A 64 19.93 12.91 -10.50
N ALA A 65 20.91 12.04 -10.32
CA ALA A 65 21.91 12.17 -9.26
C ALA A 65 22.81 13.39 -9.47
N GLN A 66 23.24 13.66 -10.68
CA GLN A 66 24.03 14.84 -10.99
C GLN A 66 23.24 16.10 -10.68
N GLN A 67 22.00 16.20 -11.16
CA GLN A 67 21.12 17.35 -10.92
C GLN A 67 20.88 17.59 -9.42
N LEU A 68 20.63 16.52 -8.65
CA LEU A 68 20.41 16.63 -7.22
C LEU A 68 21.68 17.04 -6.47
N ARG A 69 22.87 16.49 -6.84
CA ARG A 69 24.16 16.85 -6.25
C ARG A 69 24.51 18.34 -6.48
N GLU A 70 24.24 18.86 -7.67
CA GLU A 70 24.44 20.28 -7.97
C GLU A 70 23.63 21.18 -7.03
N GLY A 71 22.32 20.86 -6.83
CA GLY A 71 21.45 21.59 -5.90
C GLY A 71 21.90 21.48 -4.45
N LEU A 72 22.29 20.29 -3.99
CA LEU A 72 22.77 20.04 -2.63
C LEU A 72 24.10 20.79 -2.35
N THR A 73 25.02 20.72 -3.31
CA THR A 73 26.33 21.42 -3.20
C THR A 73 26.14 22.92 -3.16
N ALA A 74 25.30 23.48 -4.02
CA ALA A 74 24.98 24.93 -4.03
C ALA A 74 24.38 25.39 -2.71
N ALA A 75 23.66 24.53 -2.00
CA ALA A 75 23.06 24.80 -0.69
C ALA A 75 23.98 24.44 0.51
N GLY A 76 25.20 23.91 0.26
CA GLY A 76 26.14 23.50 1.32
C GLY A 76 25.69 22.26 2.09
N SER A 77 24.86 21.39 1.51
CA SER A 77 24.39 20.16 2.14
C SER A 77 25.44 19.04 2.03
N ALA A 78 25.60 18.27 3.11
CA ALA A 78 26.48 17.10 3.17
C ALA A 78 25.77 15.77 2.74
N THR A 79 24.53 15.82 2.29
CA THR A 79 23.77 14.65 1.87
C THR A 79 24.43 13.98 0.66
N GLU A 80 24.75 12.69 0.77
CA GLU A 80 25.28 11.89 -0.32
C GLU A 80 24.15 11.36 -1.23
N VAL A 81 24.44 11.28 -2.55
CA VAL A 81 23.43 10.84 -3.54
C VAL A 81 23.79 9.47 -4.08
N LEU A 82 22.91 8.50 -3.87
CA LEU A 82 22.95 7.14 -4.41
C LEU A 82 21.99 6.98 -5.59
N VAL A 83 22.18 5.91 -6.38
CA VAL A 83 21.43 5.71 -7.62
C VAL A 83 20.80 4.31 -7.68
N GLY A 84 19.59 4.25 -8.18
CA GLY A 84 18.91 3.03 -8.60
C GLY A 84 18.47 2.11 -7.48
N GLU A 85 18.10 0.88 -7.85
CA GLU A 85 17.60 -0.15 -6.93
C GLU A 85 18.66 -0.54 -5.87
N GLU A 86 19.91 -0.61 -6.26
CA GLU A 86 21.00 -0.94 -5.36
C GLU A 86 21.13 0.09 -4.24
N GLY A 87 21.06 1.40 -4.58
CA GLY A 87 21.03 2.48 -3.61
C GLY A 87 19.83 2.42 -2.67
N LEU A 88 18.63 2.07 -3.20
CA LEU A 88 17.42 1.87 -2.39
C LEU A 88 17.60 0.71 -1.39
N CYS A 89 18.12 -0.42 -1.84
CA CYS A 89 18.38 -1.57 -0.96
C CYS A 89 19.44 -1.25 0.10
N GLN A 90 20.50 -0.53 -0.28
CA GLN A 90 21.56 -0.11 0.64
C GLN A 90 21.00 0.73 1.79
N VAL A 91 20.22 1.79 1.51
CA VAL A 91 19.68 2.66 2.56
C VAL A 91 18.55 2.01 3.36
N ALA A 92 17.87 1.01 2.80
CA ALA A 92 16.85 0.24 3.51
C ALA A 92 17.46 -0.75 4.51
N ALA A 93 18.60 -1.35 4.18
CA ALA A 93 19.27 -2.37 5.00
C ALA A 93 20.38 -1.80 5.90
N ALA A 94 20.70 -0.51 5.82
CA ALA A 94 21.80 0.10 6.55
C ALA A 94 21.75 -0.18 8.07
N ALA A 95 22.89 -0.47 8.67
CA ALA A 95 22.96 -0.87 10.10
C ALA A 95 22.44 0.23 11.04
N GLU A 96 22.62 1.49 10.64
CA GLU A 96 22.24 2.67 11.42
C GLU A 96 20.73 2.96 11.39
N VAL A 97 19.98 2.28 10.52
CA VAL A 97 18.53 2.49 10.36
C VAL A 97 17.75 1.63 11.34
N ASP A 98 16.83 2.26 12.07
CA ASP A 98 15.93 1.58 12.99
C ASP A 98 14.62 1.17 12.31
N ALA A 99 14.08 2.05 11.45
CA ALA A 99 12.83 1.79 10.75
C ALA A 99 12.84 2.31 9.30
N VAL A 100 12.09 1.62 8.44
CA VAL A 100 11.94 1.96 7.02
C VAL A 100 10.48 2.18 6.69
N MET A 101 10.14 3.37 6.21
CA MET A 101 8.85 3.64 5.58
C MET A 101 8.91 3.17 4.12
N ALA A 102 8.23 2.07 3.82
CA ALA A 102 8.19 1.47 2.48
C ALA A 102 6.98 2.02 1.69
N ALA A 103 7.17 3.16 1.01
CA ALA A 103 6.11 3.88 0.31
C ALA A 103 6.36 4.07 -1.20
N ILE A 104 7.21 3.24 -1.80
CA ILE A 104 7.35 3.16 -3.27
C ILE A 104 6.20 2.31 -3.80
N VAL A 105 5.42 2.86 -4.73
CA VAL A 105 4.22 2.22 -5.30
C VAL A 105 4.61 1.12 -6.31
N GLY A 106 3.84 0.03 -6.34
CA GLY A 106 3.96 -1.05 -7.32
C GLY A 106 5.15 -1.99 -7.09
N ALA A 107 5.47 -2.80 -8.09
CA ALA A 107 6.51 -3.84 -8.03
C ALA A 107 7.92 -3.29 -7.72
N ALA A 108 8.20 -2.04 -8.09
CA ALA A 108 9.50 -1.39 -7.86
C ALA A 108 9.87 -1.26 -6.37
N GLY A 109 8.89 -1.25 -5.48
CA GLY A 109 9.12 -1.20 -4.03
C GLY A 109 9.45 -2.54 -3.39
N LEU A 110 9.28 -3.68 -4.10
CA LEU A 110 9.41 -5.01 -3.50
C LEU A 110 10.83 -5.30 -3.01
N ARG A 111 11.85 -5.16 -3.87
CA ARG A 111 13.24 -5.48 -3.51
C ARG A 111 13.79 -4.64 -2.35
N PRO A 112 13.66 -3.29 -2.35
CA PRO A 112 14.15 -2.49 -1.23
C PRO A 112 13.37 -2.74 0.07
N THR A 113 12.05 -3.03 0.00
CA THR A 113 11.28 -3.40 1.18
C THR A 113 11.74 -4.74 1.75
N LEU A 114 12.00 -5.73 0.89
CA LEU A 114 12.51 -7.03 1.32
C LEU A 114 13.92 -6.92 1.89
N ALA A 115 14.79 -6.06 1.34
CA ALA A 115 16.11 -5.79 1.90
C ALA A 115 16.03 -5.25 3.34
N ALA A 116 15.08 -4.36 3.64
CA ALA A 116 14.80 -3.90 5.00
C ALA A 116 14.33 -5.05 5.92
N VAL A 117 13.44 -5.91 5.41
CA VAL A 117 12.96 -7.10 6.15
C VAL A 117 14.11 -8.04 6.45
N GLU A 118 14.92 -8.39 5.46
CA GLU A 118 16.06 -9.32 5.62
C GLU A 118 17.12 -8.79 6.59
N ALA A 119 17.27 -7.47 6.69
CA ALA A 119 18.10 -6.79 7.66
C ALA A 119 17.46 -6.69 9.06
N GLY A 120 16.29 -7.29 9.30
CA GLY A 120 15.61 -7.31 10.60
C GLY A 120 15.06 -5.96 11.06
N LYS A 121 14.78 -5.04 10.13
CA LYS A 121 14.32 -3.68 10.46
C LYS A 121 12.85 -3.64 10.87
N LYS A 122 12.45 -2.57 11.55
CA LYS A 122 11.04 -2.18 11.68
C LYS A 122 10.59 -1.63 10.34
N VAL A 123 9.68 -2.33 9.65
CA VAL A 123 9.17 -1.97 8.33
C VAL A 123 7.75 -1.44 8.45
N LEU A 124 7.56 -0.19 8.07
CA LEU A 124 6.28 0.50 7.99
C LEU A 124 5.77 0.31 6.57
N LEU A 125 4.90 -0.68 6.36
CA LEU A 125 4.51 -1.15 5.04
C LEU A 125 3.34 -0.32 4.49
N ALA A 126 3.64 0.56 3.52
CA ALA A 126 2.65 1.30 2.75
C ALA A 126 2.54 0.81 1.29
N ASN A 127 3.47 -0.01 0.85
CA ASN A 127 3.46 -0.66 -0.47
C ASN A 127 2.76 -2.03 -0.36
N LYS A 128 1.46 -2.06 -0.53
CA LYS A 128 0.67 -3.30 -0.50
C LYS A 128 1.04 -4.27 -1.60
N GLU A 129 1.43 -3.77 -2.77
CA GLU A 129 1.77 -4.58 -3.93
C GLU A 129 2.94 -5.53 -3.64
N ALA A 130 3.92 -5.11 -2.83
CA ALA A 130 5.03 -5.97 -2.43
C ALA A 130 4.54 -7.25 -1.73
N LEU A 131 3.58 -7.11 -0.80
CA LEU A 131 3.02 -8.24 -0.08
C LEU A 131 2.03 -9.03 -0.92
N VAL A 132 1.22 -8.37 -1.75
CA VAL A 132 0.31 -9.04 -2.69
C VAL A 132 1.08 -9.94 -3.65
N MET A 133 2.18 -9.45 -4.24
CA MET A 133 2.95 -10.20 -5.24
C MET A 133 3.77 -11.36 -4.64
N SER A 134 4.32 -11.18 -3.44
CA SER A 134 5.34 -12.08 -2.89
C SER A 134 5.01 -12.63 -1.49
N GLY A 135 3.77 -12.54 -1.05
CA GLY A 135 3.33 -12.72 0.34
C GLY A 135 3.97 -13.89 1.09
N ALA A 136 3.99 -15.10 0.50
CA ALA A 136 4.60 -16.27 1.14
C ALA A 136 6.10 -16.08 1.40
N LEU A 137 6.85 -15.63 0.39
CA LEU A 137 8.30 -15.36 0.48
C LEU A 137 8.59 -14.21 1.44
N PHE A 138 7.78 -13.17 1.35
CA PHE A 138 7.91 -11.98 2.19
C PHE A 138 7.71 -12.32 3.68
N MET A 139 6.60 -13.01 4.01
CA MET A 139 6.32 -13.41 5.40
C MET A 139 7.30 -14.47 5.92
N GLN A 140 7.85 -15.31 5.05
CA GLN A 140 8.95 -16.21 5.42
C GLN A 140 10.21 -15.41 5.80
N ALA A 141 10.56 -14.38 5.03
CA ALA A 141 11.69 -13.49 5.34
C ALA A 141 11.46 -12.75 6.67
N VAL A 142 10.25 -12.22 6.92
CA VAL A 142 9.89 -11.59 8.20
C VAL A 142 10.12 -12.54 9.38
N ARG A 143 9.62 -13.78 9.29
CA ARG A 143 9.80 -14.77 10.36
C ARG A 143 11.26 -15.14 10.59
N ARG A 144 12.04 -15.25 9.50
CA ARG A 144 13.47 -15.64 9.57
C ARG A 144 14.34 -14.54 10.16
N SER A 145 14.10 -13.30 9.78
CA SER A 145 14.92 -12.14 10.18
C SER A 145 14.52 -11.56 11.54
N GLY A 146 13.29 -11.84 11.99
CA GLY A 146 12.72 -11.19 13.17
C GLY A 146 12.32 -9.73 12.94
N ALA A 147 12.19 -9.30 11.67
CA ALA A 147 11.71 -7.96 11.33
C ALA A 147 10.32 -7.70 11.90
N VAL A 148 10.09 -6.46 12.32
CA VAL A 148 8.78 -6.02 12.78
C VAL A 148 8.05 -5.37 11.62
N LEU A 149 7.00 -6.02 11.13
CA LEU A 149 6.18 -5.53 10.02
C LEU A 149 4.92 -4.84 10.55
N LEU A 150 4.75 -3.56 10.26
CA LEU A 150 3.61 -2.76 10.70
C LEU A 150 2.87 -2.17 9.49
N PRO A 151 1.56 -2.38 9.37
CA PRO A 151 0.78 -1.87 8.24
C PRO A 151 0.56 -0.35 8.36
N ILE A 152 0.67 0.32 7.22
CA ILE A 152 0.40 1.77 7.08
C ILE A 152 -0.93 2.02 6.38
N ASP A 153 -1.34 1.13 5.48
CA ASP A 153 -2.68 1.24 4.89
C ASP A 153 -3.71 1.38 6.02
N SER A 154 -4.60 2.36 5.92
CA SER A 154 -5.48 2.77 7.03
C SER A 154 -6.35 1.63 7.55
N GLU A 155 -6.84 0.80 6.65
CA GLU A 155 -7.68 -0.35 6.97
C GLU A 155 -6.91 -1.44 7.70
N HIS A 156 -5.70 -1.76 7.24
CA HIS A 156 -4.86 -2.78 7.89
C HIS A 156 -4.31 -2.29 9.24
N ASN A 157 -3.94 -1.02 9.32
CA ASN A 157 -3.54 -0.42 10.59
C ASN A 157 -4.71 -0.45 11.60
N ALA A 158 -5.95 -0.20 11.14
CA ALA A 158 -7.15 -0.31 11.97
C ALA A 158 -7.36 -1.75 12.48
N ILE A 159 -7.22 -2.75 11.62
CA ILE A 159 -7.29 -4.16 12.01
C ILE A 159 -6.21 -4.46 13.06
N PHE A 160 -4.97 -4.06 12.80
CA PHE A 160 -3.84 -4.25 13.71
C PHE A 160 -4.12 -3.65 15.09
N GLN A 161 -4.71 -2.45 15.17
CA GLN A 161 -5.08 -1.81 16.43
C GLN A 161 -6.24 -2.49 17.17
N CYS A 162 -7.11 -3.21 16.45
CA CYS A 162 -8.27 -3.93 17.01
C CYS A 162 -7.94 -5.38 17.39
N LEU A 163 -6.84 -5.93 16.91
CA LEU A 163 -6.38 -7.28 17.27
C LEU A 163 -5.71 -7.30 18.65
N PRO A 164 -5.80 -8.42 19.39
CA PRO A 164 -5.04 -8.60 20.63
C PRO A 164 -3.54 -8.70 20.33
N GLY A 165 -2.69 -8.30 21.29
CA GLY A 165 -1.23 -8.24 21.10
C GLY A 165 -0.55 -9.58 20.78
N ASP A 166 -1.23 -10.69 21.07
CA ASP A 166 -0.74 -12.06 20.82
C ASP A 166 -1.41 -12.72 19.59
N TYR A 167 -1.97 -11.92 18.66
CA TYR A 167 -2.68 -12.43 17.47
C TYR A 167 -1.81 -13.36 16.58
N SER A 168 -0.48 -13.28 16.69
CA SER A 168 0.45 -14.18 16.00
C SER A 168 0.29 -15.65 16.37
N ARG A 169 -0.42 -15.96 17.46
CA ARG A 169 -0.81 -17.34 17.82
C ARG A 169 -1.85 -17.93 16.85
N GLY A 170 -2.43 -17.11 16.00
CA GLY A 170 -3.49 -17.47 15.06
C GLY A 170 -4.85 -16.88 15.45
N LEU A 171 -5.57 -16.34 14.49
CA LEU A 171 -6.83 -15.62 14.71
C LEU A 171 -7.86 -16.42 15.50
N ALA A 172 -8.03 -17.70 15.18
CA ALA A 172 -8.97 -18.56 15.89
C ALA A 172 -8.59 -18.78 17.38
N GLN A 173 -7.29 -18.86 17.68
CA GLN A 173 -6.81 -19.08 19.05
C GLN A 173 -7.01 -17.86 19.94
N VAL A 174 -7.00 -16.66 19.35
CA VAL A 174 -7.23 -15.41 20.07
C VAL A 174 -8.70 -14.95 19.96
N GLY A 175 -9.61 -15.84 19.54
CA GLY A 175 -11.05 -15.60 19.54
C GLY A 175 -11.55 -14.70 18.41
N VAL A 176 -10.75 -14.46 17.36
CA VAL A 176 -11.21 -13.70 16.18
C VAL A 176 -12.00 -14.61 15.26
N ARG A 177 -13.24 -14.22 14.96
CA ARG A 177 -14.14 -14.91 14.02
C ARG A 177 -13.83 -14.50 12.58
N ARG A 178 -13.77 -13.20 12.31
CA ARG A 178 -13.49 -12.63 11.00
C ARG A 178 -12.99 -11.18 11.12
N ILE A 179 -12.38 -10.73 10.05
CA ILE A 179 -11.99 -9.34 9.81
C ILE A 179 -13.06 -8.69 8.93
N LEU A 180 -13.49 -7.50 9.27
CA LEU A 180 -14.42 -6.69 8.49
C LEU A 180 -13.62 -5.53 7.89
N LEU A 181 -13.22 -5.69 6.63
CA LEU A 181 -12.42 -4.73 5.89
C LEU A 181 -13.33 -3.68 5.27
N THR A 182 -13.27 -2.43 5.74
CA THR A 182 -14.15 -1.38 5.23
C THR A 182 -13.68 -0.81 3.90
N ALA A 183 -14.62 -0.33 3.11
CA ALA A 183 -14.41 0.33 1.83
C ALA A 183 -15.32 1.56 1.72
N SER A 184 -14.85 2.65 1.10
CA SER A 184 -15.72 3.79 0.76
C SER A 184 -16.79 3.43 -0.29
N GLY A 185 -16.53 2.37 -1.07
CA GLY A 185 -17.30 1.97 -2.24
C GLY A 185 -16.94 2.76 -3.50
N GLY A 186 -15.97 3.68 -3.42
CA GLY A 186 -15.50 4.49 -4.53
C GLY A 186 -16.51 5.54 -5.04
N PRO A 187 -16.15 6.30 -6.08
CA PRO A 187 -17.00 7.35 -6.64
C PRO A 187 -18.24 6.80 -7.35
N PHE A 188 -18.22 5.54 -7.81
CA PHE A 188 -19.28 4.95 -8.62
C PHE A 188 -20.22 4.02 -7.84
N ARG A 189 -20.15 4.00 -6.50
CA ARG A 189 -20.97 3.09 -5.68
C ARG A 189 -22.48 3.20 -5.91
N GLU A 190 -22.97 4.37 -6.34
CA GLU A 190 -24.41 4.60 -6.64
C GLU A 190 -24.68 4.74 -8.16
N THR A 191 -23.63 4.72 -9.01
CA THR A 191 -23.77 4.87 -10.46
C THR A 191 -24.41 3.63 -11.06
N PRO A 192 -25.47 3.75 -11.89
CA PRO A 192 -26.07 2.62 -12.58
C PRO A 192 -25.07 1.88 -13.47
N MET A 193 -25.19 0.54 -13.56
CA MET A 193 -24.27 -0.29 -14.33
C MET A 193 -24.15 0.13 -15.81
N ALA A 194 -25.25 0.54 -16.41
CA ALA A 194 -25.27 0.99 -17.81
C ALA A 194 -24.42 2.26 -18.05
N GLU A 195 -24.27 3.11 -17.03
CA GLU A 195 -23.50 4.35 -17.13
C GLU A 195 -21.99 4.14 -16.93
N LEU A 196 -21.58 3.01 -16.34
CA LEU A 196 -20.15 2.71 -16.10
C LEU A 196 -19.33 2.60 -17.38
N MET A 197 -19.97 2.32 -18.51
CA MET A 197 -19.29 2.26 -19.82
C MET A 197 -18.73 3.61 -20.27
N ASP A 198 -19.32 4.71 -19.82
CA ASP A 198 -19.03 6.07 -20.31
C ASP A 198 -18.31 6.93 -19.26
N VAL A 199 -17.95 6.36 -18.09
CA VAL A 199 -17.22 7.13 -17.07
C VAL A 199 -15.81 7.44 -17.50
N SER A 200 -15.37 8.67 -17.19
CA SER A 200 -14.05 9.15 -17.55
C SER A 200 -12.98 8.87 -16.49
N PRO A 201 -11.69 8.88 -16.86
CA PRO A 201 -10.59 8.83 -15.89
C PRO A 201 -10.68 9.90 -14.80
N GLU A 202 -11.13 11.10 -15.13
CA GLU A 202 -11.28 12.20 -14.18
C GLU A 202 -12.36 11.90 -13.14
N GLN A 203 -13.48 11.32 -13.57
CA GLN A 203 -14.56 10.89 -12.67
C GLN A 203 -14.09 9.74 -11.76
N ALA A 204 -13.34 8.78 -12.31
CA ALA A 204 -12.77 7.69 -11.51
C ALA A 204 -11.73 8.17 -10.48
N CYS A 205 -11.00 9.24 -10.79
CA CYS A 205 -10.03 9.86 -9.89
C CYS A 205 -10.67 10.80 -8.85
N ALA A 206 -11.96 11.14 -8.97
CA ALA A 206 -12.69 12.01 -8.03
C ALA A 206 -13.19 11.23 -6.82
N HIS A 207 -12.26 10.75 -5.96
CA HIS A 207 -12.63 10.01 -4.76
C HIS A 207 -13.36 10.90 -3.74
N PRO A 208 -14.49 10.45 -3.14
CA PRO A 208 -15.34 11.29 -2.29
C PRO A 208 -14.68 11.74 -0.98
N ASN A 209 -13.78 10.94 -0.40
CA ASN A 209 -13.27 11.15 0.97
C ASN A 209 -11.74 11.32 1.03
N TRP A 210 -10.98 10.83 0.05
CA TRP A 210 -9.52 10.79 0.06
C TRP A 210 -8.91 11.50 -1.14
N SER A 211 -7.84 12.26 -0.91
CA SER A 211 -6.97 12.76 -1.98
C SER A 211 -5.84 11.76 -2.20
N MET A 212 -5.88 11.04 -3.31
CA MET A 212 -4.97 9.93 -3.61
C MET A 212 -4.33 10.08 -4.99
N GLY A 213 -3.26 9.30 -5.23
CA GLY A 213 -2.68 9.17 -6.57
C GLY A 213 -3.67 8.58 -7.58
N ARG A 214 -3.46 8.85 -8.88
CA ARG A 214 -4.41 8.46 -9.95
C ARG A 214 -4.65 6.95 -10.01
N LYS A 215 -3.58 6.12 -9.89
CA LYS A 215 -3.69 4.65 -9.93
C LYS A 215 -4.60 4.13 -8.82
N ILE A 216 -4.32 4.48 -7.57
CA ILE A 216 -5.10 3.99 -6.42
C ILE A 216 -6.53 4.55 -6.41
N SER A 217 -6.78 5.73 -7.01
CA SER A 217 -8.15 6.26 -7.17
C SER A 217 -8.97 5.41 -8.14
N VAL A 218 -8.39 4.96 -9.28
CA VAL A 218 -9.06 4.03 -10.20
C VAL A 218 -9.24 2.66 -9.55
N ASP A 219 -8.26 2.16 -8.79
CA ASP A 219 -8.39 0.93 -8.02
C ASP A 219 -9.52 1.02 -6.99
N SER A 220 -9.69 2.16 -6.33
CA SER A 220 -10.83 2.41 -5.43
C SER A 220 -12.15 2.41 -6.19
N ALA A 221 -12.22 3.07 -7.34
CA ALA A 221 -13.42 3.14 -8.19
C ALA A 221 -13.86 1.76 -8.68
N SER A 222 -12.92 0.87 -9.03
CA SER A 222 -13.18 -0.50 -9.51
C SER A 222 -13.33 -1.53 -8.39
N MET A 223 -13.14 -1.15 -7.13
CA MET A 223 -13.01 -2.03 -5.96
C MET A 223 -11.77 -2.94 -5.98
N MET A 224 -10.84 -2.77 -6.95
CA MET A 224 -9.58 -3.50 -6.97
C MET A 224 -8.70 -3.14 -5.77
N ASN A 225 -8.69 -1.86 -5.34
CA ASN A 225 -7.94 -1.48 -4.13
C ASN A 225 -8.33 -2.36 -2.94
N LYS A 226 -9.65 -2.58 -2.77
CA LYS A 226 -10.16 -3.43 -1.69
C LYS A 226 -9.85 -4.91 -1.93
N GLY A 227 -9.78 -5.32 -3.18
CA GLY A 227 -9.30 -6.67 -3.55
C GLY A 227 -7.83 -6.90 -3.19
N LEU A 228 -6.95 -5.96 -3.50
CA LEU A 228 -5.53 -6.02 -3.11
C LEU A 228 -5.35 -6.00 -1.60
N GLU A 229 -6.13 -5.20 -0.90
CA GLU A 229 -6.15 -5.13 0.55
C GLU A 229 -6.65 -6.42 1.20
N LEU A 230 -7.62 -7.12 0.61
CA LEU A 230 -8.06 -8.44 1.07
C LEU A 230 -6.88 -9.44 1.02
N ILE A 231 -6.12 -9.45 -0.08
CA ILE A 231 -4.94 -10.31 -0.21
C ILE A 231 -3.88 -9.93 0.83
N GLU A 232 -3.61 -8.66 1.00
CA GLU A 232 -2.65 -8.15 1.98
C GLU A 232 -3.06 -8.53 3.41
N ALA A 233 -4.34 -8.38 3.78
CA ALA A 233 -4.86 -8.77 5.09
C ALA A 233 -4.67 -10.27 5.37
N CYS A 234 -4.84 -11.11 4.35
CA CYS A 234 -4.58 -12.55 4.50
C CYS A 234 -3.12 -12.83 4.90
N TRP A 235 -2.16 -12.12 4.34
CA TRP A 235 -0.75 -12.29 4.67
C TRP A 235 -0.36 -11.65 6.01
N LEU A 236 -0.80 -10.41 6.26
CA LEU A 236 -0.45 -9.67 7.47
C LEU A 236 -0.96 -10.34 8.76
N PHE A 237 -2.16 -10.90 8.69
CA PHE A 237 -2.86 -11.41 9.87
C PHE A 237 -3.03 -12.94 9.87
N ASP A 238 -2.37 -13.62 8.93
CA ASP A 238 -2.50 -15.07 8.74
C ASP A 238 -3.98 -15.51 8.63
N ALA A 239 -4.78 -14.71 7.90
CA ALA A 239 -6.20 -14.92 7.68
C ALA A 239 -6.47 -15.71 6.40
N ARG A 240 -7.42 -16.62 6.42
CA ARG A 240 -7.91 -17.25 5.19
C ARG A 240 -8.79 -16.24 4.42
N PRO A 241 -8.83 -16.28 3.07
CA PRO A 241 -9.66 -15.36 2.28
C PRO A 241 -11.14 -15.30 2.71
N GLY A 242 -11.71 -16.42 3.18
CA GLY A 242 -13.07 -16.48 3.73
C GLY A 242 -13.26 -15.88 5.12
N GLN A 243 -12.17 -15.52 5.80
CA GLN A 243 -12.22 -14.81 7.09
C GLN A 243 -12.14 -13.28 6.93
N VAL A 244 -11.91 -12.79 5.71
CA VAL A 244 -11.89 -11.35 5.41
C VAL A 244 -13.13 -10.99 4.61
N GLU A 245 -14.04 -10.27 5.26
CA GLU A 245 -15.30 -9.80 4.65
C GLU A 245 -15.18 -8.31 4.34
N VAL A 246 -15.56 -7.91 3.13
CA VAL A 246 -15.56 -6.50 2.73
C VAL A 246 -16.91 -5.87 3.07
N VAL A 247 -16.86 -4.71 3.71
CA VAL A 247 -18.03 -3.92 4.12
C VAL A 247 -17.94 -2.52 3.54
N VAL A 248 -18.91 -2.10 2.76
CA VAL A 248 -18.96 -0.72 2.23
C VAL A 248 -19.46 0.23 3.32
N HIS A 249 -18.62 1.19 3.70
CA HIS A 249 -18.88 2.24 4.68
C HIS A 249 -18.62 3.62 4.04
N PRO A 250 -19.66 4.28 3.48
CA PRO A 250 -19.50 5.48 2.67
C PRO A 250 -18.83 6.66 3.37
N GLN A 251 -19.03 6.81 4.68
CA GLN A 251 -18.46 7.90 5.47
C GLN A 251 -16.95 7.76 5.68
N SER A 252 -16.39 6.54 5.54
CA SER A 252 -14.96 6.25 5.73
C SER A 252 -14.38 6.74 7.06
N VAL A 253 -15.21 6.76 8.11
CA VAL A 253 -14.82 7.13 9.48
C VAL A 253 -14.33 5.91 10.25
N ILE A 254 -15.00 4.76 10.06
CA ILE A 254 -14.52 3.46 10.51
C ILE A 254 -13.56 2.94 9.45
N HIS A 255 -12.29 2.71 9.85
CA HIS A 255 -11.26 2.26 8.92
C HIS A 255 -11.21 0.73 8.79
N SER A 256 -11.57 -0.03 9.80
CA SER A 256 -11.90 -1.48 9.76
C SER A 256 -12.37 -1.96 11.12
N LEU A 257 -12.85 -3.23 11.19
CA LEU A 257 -13.37 -3.84 12.40
C LEU A 257 -12.86 -5.29 12.51
N VAL A 258 -12.86 -5.81 13.75
CA VAL A 258 -12.58 -7.22 14.06
C VAL A 258 -13.77 -7.80 14.83
N ASP A 259 -14.37 -8.87 14.33
CA ASP A 259 -15.50 -9.58 14.89
C ASP A 259 -15.01 -10.81 15.68
N TYR A 260 -15.37 -10.90 16.94
CA TYR A 260 -14.95 -11.91 17.89
C TYR A 260 -16.00 -12.99 18.14
N VAL A 261 -15.57 -14.15 18.63
CA VAL A 261 -16.44 -15.32 18.90
C VAL A 261 -17.45 -15.08 20.03
N ASP A 262 -17.19 -14.15 20.93
CA ASP A 262 -18.06 -13.76 22.03
C ASP A 262 -19.19 -12.79 21.60
N GLY A 263 -19.20 -12.39 20.31
CA GLY A 263 -20.18 -11.46 19.75
C GLY A 263 -19.74 -9.99 19.79
N SER A 264 -18.55 -9.69 20.33
CA SER A 264 -17.99 -8.34 20.32
C SER A 264 -17.46 -7.98 18.93
N VAL A 265 -17.61 -6.71 18.54
CA VAL A 265 -16.99 -6.13 17.35
C VAL A 265 -16.19 -4.91 17.77
N LEU A 266 -14.87 -4.95 17.56
CA LEU A 266 -13.98 -3.81 17.80
C LEU A 266 -13.72 -3.06 16.50
N ALA A 267 -13.75 -1.73 16.56
CA ALA A 267 -13.54 -0.86 15.42
C ALA A 267 -12.54 0.25 15.75
N GLN A 268 -11.69 0.58 14.80
CA GLN A 268 -10.87 1.79 14.87
C GLN A 268 -11.53 2.88 14.03
N LEU A 269 -11.73 4.04 14.65
CA LEU A 269 -12.33 5.23 14.04
C LEU A 269 -11.32 6.38 14.02
N GLY A 270 -11.41 7.22 13.00
CA GLY A 270 -10.60 8.44 12.88
C GLY A 270 -11.00 9.27 11.67
N ASN A 271 -10.51 10.51 11.62
CA ASN A 271 -10.59 11.30 10.41
C ASN A 271 -9.75 10.62 9.30
N PRO A 272 -10.14 10.72 8.01
CA PRO A 272 -9.40 10.15 6.90
C PRO A 272 -8.10 10.92 6.65
N ASP A 273 -7.06 10.60 7.40
CA ASP A 273 -5.72 11.21 7.34
C ASP A 273 -4.64 10.16 7.62
N MET A 274 -3.72 9.99 6.66
CA MET A 274 -2.67 8.98 6.74
C MET A 274 -1.67 9.23 7.87
N ARG A 275 -1.60 10.42 8.44
CA ARG A 275 -0.73 10.69 9.61
C ARG A 275 -1.16 9.88 10.83
N THR A 276 -2.43 9.50 10.95
CA THR A 276 -2.92 8.66 12.06
C THR A 276 -2.28 7.27 12.05
N PRO A 277 -2.40 6.44 11.00
CA PRO A 277 -1.74 5.13 10.95
C PRO A 277 -0.21 5.24 10.95
N ILE A 278 0.36 6.27 10.32
CA ILE A 278 1.80 6.52 10.33
C ILE A 278 2.31 6.78 11.75
N ALA A 279 1.67 7.66 12.51
CA ALA A 279 2.04 7.95 13.89
C ALA A 279 1.91 6.72 14.80
N ASN A 280 0.82 5.94 14.61
CA ASN A 280 0.63 4.69 15.33
C ASN A 280 1.78 3.70 15.06
N ALA A 281 2.14 3.47 13.80
CA ALA A 281 3.19 2.52 13.43
C ALA A 281 4.60 3.02 13.82
N LEU A 282 4.90 4.31 13.64
CA LEU A 282 6.18 4.89 14.06
C LEU A 282 6.42 4.69 15.56
N ALA A 283 5.41 5.00 16.38
CA ALA A 283 5.55 4.97 17.83
C ALA A 283 5.26 3.61 18.47
N TRP A 284 4.68 2.66 17.72
CA TRP A 284 4.27 1.37 18.29
C TRP A 284 5.35 0.73 19.19
N PRO A 285 4.97 0.25 20.40
CA PRO A 285 3.61 0.08 20.95
C PRO A 285 3.01 1.34 21.59
N GLU A 286 3.72 2.43 21.67
CA GLU A 286 3.24 3.71 22.23
C GLU A 286 2.33 4.45 21.24
N ARG A 287 1.78 5.59 21.69
CA ARG A 287 1.04 6.54 20.85
C ARG A 287 1.66 7.92 20.94
N ILE A 288 1.73 8.62 19.80
CA ILE A 288 2.23 10.00 19.69
C ILE A 288 1.20 10.88 19.00
N ASP A 289 1.32 12.17 19.15
CA ASP A 289 0.50 13.14 18.44
C ASP A 289 0.81 13.08 16.93
N SER A 290 -0.24 12.78 16.13
CA SER A 290 -0.15 12.77 14.67
C SER A 290 -0.33 14.16 14.05
N GLY A 291 -0.81 15.14 14.80
CA GLY A 291 -1.24 16.45 14.31
C GLY A 291 -2.59 16.41 13.57
N VAL A 292 -3.31 15.29 13.65
CA VAL A 292 -4.67 15.16 13.09
C VAL A 292 -5.69 15.63 14.11
N ALA A 293 -6.67 16.42 13.67
CA ALA A 293 -7.75 16.88 14.54
C ALA A 293 -8.54 15.70 15.15
N PRO A 294 -9.00 15.79 16.40
CA PRO A 294 -9.88 14.79 17.00
C PRO A 294 -11.14 14.56 16.15
N LEU A 295 -11.62 13.30 16.13
CA LEU A 295 -12.87 12.95 15.46
C LEU A 295 -14.06 13.50 16.26
N ASP A 296 -14.92 14.26 15.58
CA ASP A 296 -16.18 14.75 16.16
C ASP A 296 -17.32 13.77 15.84
N LEU A 297 -17.65 12.91 16.80
CA LEU A 297 -18.74 11.94 16.66
C LEU A 297 -20.12 12.58 16.54
N PHE A 298 -20.33 13.78 17.08
CA PHE A 298 -21.60 14.50 16.94
C PHE A 298 -21.78 15.02 15.51
N ALA A 299 -20.70 15.47 14.87
CA ALA A 299 -20.73 15.87 13.46
C ALA A 299 -20.92 14.65 12.53
N VAL A 300 -20.32 13.50 12.84
CA VAL A 300 -20.50 12.25 12.09
C VAL A 300 -21.96 11.77 12.17
N ALA A 301 -22.57 11.80 13.35
CA ALA A 301 -23.96 11.48 13.67
C ALA A 301 -24.44 10.08 13.25
N ARG A 302 -24.09 9.58 12.05
CA ARG A 302 -24.58 8.31 11.49
C ARG A 302 -23.46 7.54 10.79
N LEU A 303 -23.50 6.22 10.92
CA LEU A 303 -22.62 5.27 10.26
C LEU A 303 -23.47 4.29 9.44
N ASP A 304 -23.19 4.21 8.16
CA ASP A 304 -23.92 3.34 7.23
C ASP A 304 -23.02 2.19 6.76
N PHE A 305 -23.62 1.01 6.58
CA PHE A 305 -22.94 -0.19 6.10
C PHE A 305 -23.76 -0.87 5.02
N LYS A 306 -23.09 -1.30 3.94
CA LYS A 306 -23.68 -2.04 2.82
C LYS A 306 -22.79 -3.20 2.42
N ALA A 307 -23.38 -4.24 1.84
CA ALA A 307 -22.62 -5.28 1.17
C ALA A 307 -22.00 -4.74 -0.12
N PRO A 308 -20.79 -5.20 -0.53
CA PRO A 308 -20.23 -4.86 -1.83
C PRO A 308 -21.03 -5.52 -2.97
N ASP A 309 -21.11 -4.84 -4.11
CA ASP A 309 -21.75 -5.38 -5.32
C ASP A 309 -20.67 -5.93 -6.26
N GLU A 310 -20.35 -7.22 -6.11
CA GLU A 310 -19.31 -7.90 -6.91
C GLU A 310 -19.73 -8.13 -8.38
N GLN A 311 -21.02 -7.98 -8.73
CA GLN A 311 -21.45 -8.00 -10.13
C GLN A 311 -21.13 -6.70 -10.85
N ARG A 312 -21.34 -5.57 -10.18
CA ARG A 312 -20.97 -4.24 -10.71
C ARG A 312 -19.47 -3.98 -10.68
N PHE A 313 -18.78 -4.53 -9.68
CA PHE A 313 -17.34 -4.34 -9.46
C PHE A 313 -16.62 -5.69 -9.38
N PRO A 314 -16.45 -6.37 -10.53
CA PRO A 314 -15.90 -7.74 -10.56
C PRO A 314 -14.46 -7.86 -10.06
N CYS A 315 -13.71 -6.75 -10.00
CA CYS A 315 -12.33 -6.74 -9.52
C CYS A 315 -12.19 -7.27 -8.09
N LEU A 316 -13.19 -7.06 -7.22
CA LEU A 316 -13.17 -7.61 -5.86
C LEU A 316 -13.29 -9.13 -5.87
N ARG A 317 -14.19 -9.68 -6.71
CA ARG A 317 -14.34 -11.15 -6.91
C ARG A 317 -13.05 -11.76 -7.44
N LEU A 318 -12.48 -11.18 -8.51
CA LEU A 318 -11.22 -11.63 -9.11
C LEU A 318 -10.06 -11.66 -8.10
N ALA A 319 -9.96 -10.64 -7.25
CA ALA A 319 -8.95 -10.62 -6.20
C ALA A 319 -9.16 -11.69 -5.13
N ARG A 320 -10.42 -11.97 -4.75
CA ARG A 320 -10.76 -13.06 -3.83
C ARG A 320 -10.40 -14.44 -4.42
N GLU A 321 -10.71 -14.65 -5.70
CA GLU A 321 -10.36 -15.86 -6.44
C GLU A 321 -8.83 -16.03 -6.54
N ALA A 322 -8.10 -14.96 -6.85
CA ALA A 322 -6.64 -14.97 -6.86
C ALA A 322 -6.04 -15.27 -5.47
N ALA A 323 -6.62 -14.71 -4.39
CA ALA A 323 -6.21 -15.00 -3.02
C ALA A 323 -6.42 -16.49 -2.66
N GLN A 324 -7.52 -17.10 -3.13
CA GLN A 324 -7.81 -18.51 -2.92
C GLN A 324 -6.90 -19.44 -3.72
N ALA A 325 -6.61 -19.07 -4.98
CA ALA A 325 -5.68 -19.81 -5.84
C ALA A 325 -4.24 -19.75 -5.32
N GLY A 326 -3.85 -18.60 -4.71
CA GLY A 326 -2.51 -18.40 -4.16
C GLY A 326 -1.42 -18.44 -5.22
N ASN A 327 -0.20 -18.82 -4.82
CA ASN A 327 0.95 -18.95 -5.71
C ASN A 327 1.18 -17.69 -6.59
N SER A 328 1.27 -17.84 -7.94
CA SER A 328 1.45 -16.74 -8.88
C SER A 328 0.20 -15.89 -9.13
N ALA A 329 -1.00 -16.35 -8.77
CA ALA A 329 -2.24 -15.65 -9.11
C ALA A 329 -2.33 -14.21 -8.60
N PRO A 330 -1.97 -13.88 -7.34
CA PRO A 330 -1.97 -12.50 -6.87
C PRO A 330 -0.99 -11.59 -7.60
N ALA A 331 0.19 -12.09 -7.99
CA ALA A 331 1.18 -11.32 -8.76
C ALA A 331 0.65 -11.04 -10.17
N MET A 332 0.03 -12.04 -10.82
CA MET A 332 -0.59 -11.87 -12.15
C MET A 332 -1.76 -10.89 -12.10
N LEU A 333 -2.62 -10.98 -11.08
CA LEU A 333 -3.72 -10.03 -10.84
C LEU A 333 -3.20 -8.59 -10.75
N ASN A 334 -2.17 -8.36 -9.91
CA ASN A 334 -1.60 -7.04 -9.72
C ASN A 334 -1.01 -6.49 -11.02
N ALA A 335 -0.23 -7.30 -11.74
CA ALA A 335 0.39 -6.90 -13.01
C ALA A 335 -0.64 -6.55 -14.07
N ALA A 336 -1.67 -7.39 -14.25
CA ALA A 336 -2.77 -7.13 -15.19
C ALA A 336 -3.54 -5.86 -14.81
N ASN A 337 -3.80 -5.65 -13.52
CA ASN A 337 -4.46 -4.45 -13.02
C ASN A 337 -3.65 -3.19 -13.30
N GLU A 338 -2.36 -3.18 -13.06
CA GLU A 338 -1.51 -2.01 -13.34
C GLU A 338 -1.55 -1.63 -14.83
N VAL A 339 -1.48 -2.61 -15.73
CA VAL A 339 -1.60 -2.37 -17.18
C VAL A 339 -2.99 -1.86 -17.56
N ALA A 340 -4.05 -2.47 -17.01
CA ALA A 340 -5.42 -2.08 -17.30
C ALA A 340 -5.74 -0.65 -16.81
N VAL A 341 -5.31 -0.32 -15.58
CA VAL A 341 -5.51 1.01 -15.02
C VAL A 341 -4.78 2.08 -15.83
N GLU A 342 -3.52 1.82 -16.23
CA GLU A 342 -2.76 2.75 -17.06
C GLU A 342 -3.44 2.94 -18.44
N ALA A 343 -3.91 1.86 -19.07
CA ALA A 343 -4.62 1.94 -20.33
C ALA A 343 -5.96 2.72 -20.21
N PHE A 344 -6.68 2.57 -19.10
CA PHE A 344 -7.88 3.35 -18.81
C PHE A 344 -7.53 4.84 -18.62
N LEU A 345 -6.51 5.15 -17.84
CA LEU A 345 -6.05 6.53 -17.62
C LEU A 345 -5.61 7.22 -18.92
N GLN A 346 -5.09 6.46 -19.89
CA GLN A 346 -4.75 6.89 -21.24
C GLN A 346 -5.95 6.86 -22.21
N ARG A 347 -7.17 6.51 -21.75
CA ARG A 347 -8.40 6.39 -22.56
C ARG A 347 -8.33 5.35 -23.67
N ARG A 348 -7.44 4.36 -23.54
CA ARG A 348 -7.29 3.25 -24.49
C ARG A 348 -8.32 2.16 -24.28
N ILE A 349 -8.88 2.07 -23.07
CA ILE A 349 -9.97 1.15 -22.72
C ILE A 349 -11.04 1.89 -21.90
N ARG A 350 -12.22 1.29 -21.78
CA ARG A 350 -13.31 1.77 -20.92
C ARG A 350 -13.18 1.20 -19.51
N PHE A 351 -13.88 1.81 -18.57
CA PHE A 351 -13.82 1.42 -17.15
C PHE A 351 -14.16 -0.07 -16.89
N PRO A 352 -15.27 -0.64 -17.41
CA PRO A 352 -15.55 -2.07 -17.18
C PRO A 352 -14.55 -3.02 -17.86
N GLU A 353 -13.85 -2.55 -18.90
CA GLU A 353 -12.83 -3.35 -19.59
C GLU A 353 -11.59 -3.61 -18.72
N ILE A 354 -11.40 -2.85 -17.62
CA ILE A 354 -10.37 -3.13 -16.61
C ILE A 354 -10.56 -4.56 -16.06
N ALA A 355 -11.76 -4.86 -15.56
CA ALA A 355 -12.04 -6.19 -15.01
C ALA A 355 -11.96 -7.30 -16.08
N SER A 356 -12.44 -7.03 -17.30
CA SER A 356 -12.41 -7.99 -18.41
C SER A 356 -10.99 -8.37 -18.81
N MET A 357 -10.07 -7.40 -18.86
CA MET A 357 -8.65 -7.66 -19.14
C MET A 357 -8.02 -8.54 -18.05
N ILE A 358 -8.25 -8.18 -16.78
CA ILE A 358 -7.69 -8.93 -15.65
C ILE A 358 -8.21 -10.38 -15.66
N GLU A 359 -9.51 -10.58 -15.82
CA GLU A 359 -10.13 -11.89 -15.87
C GLU A 359 -9.52 -12.74 -16.99
N GLN A 360 -9.41 -12.19 -18.20
CA GLN A 360 -8.84 -12.92 -19.32
C GLN A 360 -7.36 -13.28 -19.13
N VAL A 361 -6.56 -12.41 -18.51
CA VAL A 361 -5.16 -12.73 -18.18
C VAL A 361 -5.08 -13.87 -17.18
N LEU A 362 -5.92 -13.86 -16.14
CA LEU A 362 -5.96 -14.92 -15.12
C LEU A 362 -6.44 -16.27 -15.70
N ASP A 363 -7.38 -16.25 -16.66
CA ASP A 363 -7.89 -17.47 -17.31
C ASP A 363 -6.88 -18.08 -18.27
N GLN A 364 -6.05 -17.25 -18.93
CA GLN A 364 -5.08 -17.73 -19.94
C GLN A 364 -3.78 -18.25 -19.36
N GLU A 365 -3.35 -17.71 -18.22
CA GLU A 365 -2.05 -18.07 -17.64
C GLU A 365 -2.24 -19.04 -16.47
N PRO A 366 -1.62 -20.24 -16.52
CA PRO A 366 -1.73 -21.18 -15.43
C PRO A 366 -1.06 -20.67 -14.16
N VAL A 367 -1.69 -20.96 -13.02
CA VAL A 367 -1.11 -20.66 -11.71
C VAL A 367 0.04 -21.62 -11.44
N VAL A 368 1.23 -21.06 -11.18
CA VAL A 368 2.45 -21.81 -10.90
C VAL A 368 2.96 -21.52 -9.49
N ALA A 369 3.67 -22.48 -8.91
CA ALA A 369 4.31 -22.30 -7.60
C ALA A 369 5.35 -21.17 -7.64
N VAL A 370 5.39 -20.37 -6.57
CA VAL A 370 6.32 -19.25 -6.43
C VAL A 370 7.28 -19.54 -5.29
N GLU A 371 8.50 -19.97 -5.63
CA GLU A 371 9.54 -20.36 -4.68
C GLU A 371 10.70 -19.35 -4.60
N SER A 372 10.70 -18.34 -5.47
CA SER A 372 11.73 -17.30 -5.54
C SER A 372 11.17 -15.97 -6.02
N LEU A 373 11.88 -14.88 -5.77
CA LEU A 373 11.53 -13.55 -6.33
C LEU A 373 11.58 -13.56 -7.86
N ASP A 374 12.50 -14.30 -8.46
CA ASP A 374 12.58 -14.41 -9.92
C ASP A 374 11.31 -15.05 -10.50
N ALA A 375 10.74 -16.05 -9.81
CA ALA A 375 9.46 -16.63 -10.20
C ALA A 375 8.29 -15.63 -10.07
N VAL A 376 8.30 -14.77 -9.02
CA VAL A 376 7.33 -13.66 -8.87
C VAL A 376 7.42 -12.72 -10.06
N PHE A 377 8.63 -12.24 -10.37
CA PHE A 377 8.84 -11.29 -11.47
C PHE A 377 8.56 -11.91 -12.84
N ALA A 378 8.85 -13.20 -13.02
CA ALA A 378 8.50 -13.91 -14.25
C ALA A 378 6.98 -13.98 -14.45
N ALA A 379 6.20 -14.28 -13.38
CA ALA A 379 4.74 -14.28 -13.43
C ALA A 379 4.17 -12.87 -13.70
N ASP A 380 4.69 -11.83 -13.04
CA ASP A 380 4.34 -10.43 -13.29
C ASP A 380 4.60 -10.05 -14.76
N GLN A 381 5.79 -10.34 -15.27
CA GLN A 381 6.16 -10.04 -16.66
C GLN A 381 5.26 -10.76 -17.67
N ARG A 382 4.96 -12.03 -17.42
CA ARG A 382 4.09 -12.81 -18.28
C ARG A 382 2.66 -12.25 -18.32
N ALA A 383 2.11 -11.90 -17.16
CA ALA A 383 0.80 -11.24 -17.06
C ALA A 383 0.77 -9.89 -17.81
N ARG A 384 1.83 -9.07 -17.68
CA ARG A 384 1.96 -7.81 -18.45
C ARG A 384 2.01 -8.04 -19.96
N GLN A 385 2.70 -9.10 -20.42
CA GLN A 385 2.71 -9.44 -21.84
C GLN A 385 1.33 -9.84 -22.35
N LEU A 386 0.57 -10.66 -21.60
CA LEU A 386 -0.80 -11.03 -21.95
C LEU A 386 -1.75 -9.83 -21.95
N ALA A 387 -1.66 -8.97 -20.95
CA ALA A 387 -2.43 -7.71 -20.90
C ALA A 387 -2.08 -6.79 -22.07
N GLY A 388 -0.81 -6.70 -22.47
CA GLY A 388 -0.36 -5.97 -23.67
C GLY A 388 -0.93 -6.55 -24.96
N GLN A 389 -0.98 -7.86 -25.09
CA GLN A 389 -1.62 -8.55 -26.24
C GLN A 389 -3.13 -8.26 -26.27
N TRP A 390 -3.78 -8.32 -25.12
CA TRP A 390 -5.20 -7.97 -24.99
C TRP A 390 -5.45 -6.54 -25.49
N LEU A 391 -4.63 -5.58 -25.07
CA LEU A 391 -4.71 -4.17 -25.52
C LEU A 391 -4.52 -4.01 -27.02
N ALA A 392 -3.65 -4.81 -27.65
CA ALA A 392 -3.43 -4.74 -29.09
C ALA A 392 -4.66 -5.17 -29.88
N HIS A 393 -5.53 -6.02 -29.32
CA HIS A 393 -6.73 -6.51 -29.98
C HIS A 393 -8.01 -5.73 -29.63
N HIS A 394 -8.10 -5.15 -28.43
CA HIS A 394 -9.30 -4.52 -27.89
C HIS A 394 -9.13 -3.03 -27.62
N GLY A 395 -7.89 -2.54 -27.53
CA GLY A 395 -7.59 -1.11 -27.27
C GLY A 395 -8.03 -0.22 -28.42
N ARG A 396 -8.34 1.05 -28.08
CA ARG A 396 -8.78 2.11 -29.01
C ARG A 396 -7.60 2.97 -29.44
#